data_f1b11944499b54f7eac2b28af1468a9d
#
_entry.id   f1b11944499b54f7eac2b28af1468a9d
#
_cell.length_a   1.000
_cell.length_b   1.000
_cell.length_c   1.000
_cell.angle_alpha   90.00
_cell.angle_beta   90.00
_cell.angle_gamma   90.00
#
_symmetry.space_group_name_H-M   'P 1'
#
loop_
_entity.id
_entity.type
_entity.pdbx_description
1 polymer ?
#
loop_
_entity_poly.entity_id
_entity_poly.type
_entity_poly.pdbx_seq_one_letter_code
_entity_poly.pdbx_strand_id
1 'polypeptide(L)'
;MERLWAPWRQTYVTGASGPKTDGCIFCDISEPGRDELVLARGRVSYVILNLYPYNNGHLMVVPNRHAPNLATLTAEEQAELMRFTRLAEIALTEAYAPHGLNVGINLGKPAGAGVLDHLHVHLVPRWNGDTNFMTAIGETRVLPEDLKSSAAKLRPIFERLADEEKAAEVAEIAEKKKI
;
A
#
# COMPACT_ATOMS: atom_id res chain seq x y z
N MET A 1 -4.07 13.50 28.15
CA MET A 1 -3.93 12.89 26.80
C MET A 1 -3.11 13.88 25.99
N GLU A 2 -1.87 13.55 25.70
CA GLU A 2 -1.00 14.39 24.87
C GLU A 2 -1.49 14.37 23.43
N ARG A 3 -1.55 15.53 22.77
CA ARG A 3 -2.00 15.66 21.39
C ARG A 3 -0.78 15.83 20.49
N LEU A 4 -0.56 14.91 19.57
CA LEU A 4 0.41 15.05 18.48
C LEU A 4 -0.20 15.90 17.37
N TRP A 5 0.40 17.06 17.14
CA TRP A 5 0.06 17.93 16.00
C TRP A 5 0.86 17.47 14.77
N ALA A 6 0.18 17.32 13.63
CA ALA A 6 0.78 16.92 12.37
C ALA A 6 0.45 17.93 11.26
N PRO A 7 0.99 19.17 11.32
CA PRO A 7 0.61 20.25 10.41
C PRO A 7 0.94 19.95 8.94
N TRP A 8 1.96 19.11 8.66
CA TRP A 8 2.28 18.65 7.29
C TRP A 8 1.13 17.86 6.63
N ARG A 9 0.22 17.26 7.42
CA ARG A 9 -0.98 16.61 6.89
C ARG A 9 -2.07 17.60 6.51
N GLN A 10 -1.98 18.84 6.96
CA GLN A 10 -3.00 19.87 6.71
C GLN A 10 -3.15 20.13 5.21
N THR A 11 -2.05 20.26 4.47
CA THR A 11 -2.05 20.45 3.01
C THR A 11 -2.72 19.28 2.29
N TYR A 12 -2.47 18.06 2.76
CA TYR A 12 -3.09 16.86 2.24
C TYR A 12 -4.58 16.76 2.60
N VAL A 13 -4.94 17.07 3.85
CA VAL A 13 -6.33 17.01 4.36
C VAL A 13 -7.19 18.13 3.77
N THR A 14 -6.60 19.30 3.48
CA THR A 14 -7.32 20.45 2.89
C THR A 14 -7.46 20.38 1.38
N GLY A 15 -6.95 19.32 0.72
CA GLY A 15 -7.06 19.13 -0.73
C GLY A 15 -6.19 20.08 -1.55
N ALA A 16 -5.18 20.72 -0.93
CA ALA A 16 -4.27 21.65 -1.61
C ALA A 16 -3.15 20.93 -2.40
N SER A 17 -3.11 19.59 -2.38
CA SER A 17 -2.08 18.80 -3.07
C SER A 17 -2.57 18.26 -4.40
N GLY A 18 -2.21 18.93 -5.46
CA GLY A 18 -2.33 18.47 -6.85
C GLY A 18 -3.61 18.89 -7.59
N PRO A 19 -3.62 18.80 -8.92
CA PRO A 19 -4.81 19.08 -9.72
C PRO A 19 -5.92 18.10 -9.35
N LYS A 20 -7.13 18.61 -9.13
CA LYS A 20 -8.34 17.79 -9.01
C LYS A 20 -8.56 17.11 -10.35
N THR A 21 -8.26 15.83 -10.47
CA THR A 21 -8.74 15.00 -11.56
C THR A 21 -10.21 14.72 -11.31
N ASP A 22 -11.07 14.81 -12.34
CA ASP A 22 -12.51 14.50 -12.25
C ASP A 22 -12.79 13.00 -12.00
N GLY A 23 -11.74 12.19 -11.74
CA GLY A 23 -11.79 10.75 -11.54
C GLY A 23 -11.10 10.27 -10.26
N CYS A 24 -11.34 9.03 -9.90
CA CYS A 24 -10.67 8.35 -8.81
C CYS A 24 -9.22 8.00 -9.21
N ILE A 25 -8.25 8.46 -8.43
CA ILE A 25 -6.81 8.22 -8.69
C ILE A 25 -6.42 6.74 -8.70
N PHE A 26 -7.18 5.87 -8.04
CA PHE A 26 -6.94 4.43 -8.02
C PHE A 26 -7.62 3.68 -9.17
N CYS A 27 -8.70 4.24 -9.73
CA CYS A 27 -9.35 3.67 -10.90
C CYS A 27 -8.54 3.94 -12.18
N ASP A 28 -7.88 5.08 -12.25
CA ASP A 28 -7.07 5.47 -13.39
C ASP A 28 -5.58 5.24 -13.14
N ILE A 29 -5.20 3.96 -13.18
CA ILE A 29 -3.79 3.54 -13.06
C ILE A 29 -3.07 3.58 -14.41
N SER A 30 -3.73 3.97 -15.50
CA SER A 30 -3.12 4.15 -16.82
C SER A 30 -2.50 5.54 -17.01
N GLU A 31 -2.71 6.47 -16.04
CA GLU A 31 -2.07 7.78 -16.08
C GLU A 31 -0.54 7.69 -16.13
N PRO A 32 0.13 8.51 -16.95
CA PRO A 32 1.57 8.52 -17.08
C PRO A 32 2.28 8.65 -15.71
N GLY A 33 3.23 7.76 -15.45
CA GLY A 33 4.02 7.73 -14.21
C GLY A 33 3.41 6.93 -13.06
N ARG A 34 2.15 6.51 -13.12
CA ARG A 34 1.54 5.68 -12.08
C ARG A 34 1.79 4.21 -12.22
N ASP A 35 1.96 3.71 -13.43
CA ASP A 35 2.35 2.32 -13.69
C ASP A 35 3.72 1.99 -13.08
N GLU A 36 4.62 2.97 -13.03
CA GLU A 36 5.95 2.78 -12.42
C GLU A 36 5.87 2.49 -10.92
N LEU A 37 4.80 2.92 -10.23
CA LEU A 37 4.61 2.69 -8.80
C LEU A 37 3.84 1.39 -8.50
N VAL A 38 3.22 0.77 -9.49
CA VAL A 38 2.57 -0.54 -9.34
C VAL A 38 3.64 -1.62 -9.27
N LEU A 39 3.59 -2.44 -8.23
CA LEU A 39 4.56 -3.49 -7.95
C LEU A 39 4.04 -4.88 -8.34
N ALA A 40 2.76 -5.12 -8.17
CA ALA A 40 2.11 -6.37 -8.53
C ALA A 40 0.65 -6.13 -8.91
N ARG A 41 0.14 -6.94 -9.85
CA ARG A 41 -1.27 -6.95 -10.27
C ARG A 41 -1.84 -8.34 -10.10
N GLY A 42 -3.03 -8.40 -9.49
CA GLY A 42 -3.86 -9.58 -9.41
C GLY A 42 -5.07 -9.51 -10.34
N ARG A 43 -6.01 -10.38 -10.10
CA ARG A 43 -7.23 -10.44 -10.88
C ARG A 43 -8.20 -9.31 -10.49
N VAL A 44 -8.33 -9.03 -9.21
CA VAL A 44 -9.31 -8.06 -8.66
C VAL A 44 -8.67 -6.99 -7.76
N SER A 45 -7.35 -7.01 -7.58
CA SER A 45 -6.61 -6.00 -6.80
C SER A 45 -5.17 -5.85 -7.29
N TYR A 46 -4.49 -4.82 -6.80
CA TYR A 46 -3.09 -4.55 -7.11
C TYR A 46 -2.35 -3.97 -5.90
N VAL A 47 -1.01 -4.02 -5.94
CA VAL A 47 -0.11 -3.43 -4.95
C VAL A 47 0.59 -2.24 -5.57
N ILE A 48 0.58 -1.11 -4.88
CA ILE A 48 1.19 0.15 -5.35
C ILE A 48 1.96 0.84 -4.23
N LEU A 49 3.07 1.49 -4.58
CA LEU A 49 3.76 2.42 -3.68
C LEU A 49 2.90 3.66 -3.45
N ASN A 50 2.86 4.14 -2.21
CA ASN A 50 2.20 5.39 -1.91
C ASN A 50 3.04 6.57 -2.45
N LEU A 51 2.45 7.42 -3.29
CA LEU A 51 3.11 8.61 -3.83
C LEU A 51 3.54 9.60 -2.73
N TYR A 52 2.81 9.62 -1.60
CA TYR A 52 3.13 10.43 -0.41
C TYR A 52 3.42 9.53 0.78
N PRO A 53 4.58 8.85 0.80
CA PRO A 53 4.84 7.80 1.77
C PRO A 53 4.99 8.35 3.19
N TYR A 54 4.45 7.63 4.17
CA TYR A 54 4.65 7.97 5.58
C TYR A 54 6.02 7.52 6.08
N ASN A 55 6.57 6.49 5.45
CA ASN A 55 7.91 5.97 5.68
C ASN A 55 8.39 5.25 4.41
N ASN A 56 9.68 4.91 4.32
CA ASN A 56 10.20 4.13 3.19
C ASN A 56 9.44 2.83 3.02
N GLY A 57 9.18 2.46 1.76
CA GLY A 57 8.45 1.24 1.46
C GLY A 57 6.96 1.28 1.79
N HIS A 58 6.35 2.44 2.03
CA HIS A 58 4.91 2.55 2.26
C HIS A 58 4.12 2.05 1.05
N LEU A 59 3.47 0.90 1.20
CA LEU A 59 2.63 0.25 0.21
C LEU A 59 1.15 0.46 0.47
N MET A 60 0.38 0.34 -0.59
CA MET A 60 -1.07 0.19 -0.52
C MET A 60 -1.49 -1.04 -1.35
N VAL A 61 -2.46 -1.79 -0.82
CA VAL A 61 -3.19 -2.84 -1.56
C VAL A 61 -4.56 -2.29 -1.88
N VAL A 62 -4.93 -2.30 -3.16
CA VAL A 62 -6.08 -1.57 -3.68
C VAL A 62 -6.93 -2.49 -4.55
N PRO A 63 -8.26 -2.59 -4.35
CA PRO A 63 -9.15 -3.27 -5.30
C PRO A 63 -9.15 -2.58 -6.67
N ASN A 64 -9.28 -3.36 -7.75
CA ASN A 64 -9.42 -2.79 -9.11
C ASN A 64 -10.74 -2.04 -9.26
N ARG A 65 -11.80 -2.55 -8.63
CA ARG A 65 -13.14 -1.95 -8.65
C ARG A 65 -13.24 -0.82 -7.63
N HIS A 66 -13.87 0.27 -8.03
CA HIS A 66 -14.20 1.37 -7.14
C HIS A 66 -15.16 0.88 -6.03
N ALA A 67 -14.66 0.73 -4.83
CA ALA A 67 -15.40 0.25 -3.66
C ALA A 67 -15.06 1.08 -2.43
N PRO A 68 -16.05 1.66 -1.73
CA PRO A 68 -15.80 2.62 -0.65
C PRO A 68 -15.40 1.96 0.68
N ASN A 69 -15.71 0.69 0.88
CA ASN A 69 -15.52 0.03 2.17
C ASN A 69 -15.51 -1.50 2.03
N LEU A 70 -15.12 -2.20 3.11
CA LEU A 70 -15.05 -3.66 3.15
C LEU A 70 -16.40 -4.35 2.92
N ALA A 71 -17.50 -3.75 3.36
CA ALA A 71 -18.83 -4.36 3.25
C ALA A 71 -19.32 -4.44 1.79
N THR A 72 -18.77 -3.63 0.90
CA THR A 72 -19.11 -3.63 -0.53
C THR A 72 -18.24 -4.56 -1.37
N LEU A 73 -17.16 -5.12 -0.80
CA LEU A 73 -16.30 -6.06 -1.49
C LEU A 73 -16.97 -7.45 -1.59
N THR A 74 -16.73 -8.11 -2.71
CA THR A 74 -17.05 -9.54 -2.85
C THR A 74 -16.10 -10.41 -2.00
N ALA A 75 -16.48 -11.65 -1.73
CA ALA A 75 -15.60 -12.59 -1.03
C ALA A 75 -14.26 -12.80 -1.74
N GLU A 76 -14.27 -12.79 -3.07
CA GLU A 76 -13.06 -12.89 -3.89
C GLU A 76 -12.16 -11.67 -3.73
N GLU A 77 -12.72 -10.47 -3.79
CA GLU A 77 -11.96 -9.23 -3.60
C GLU A 77 -11.35 -9.16 -2.20
N GLN A 78 -12.10 -9.57 -1.17
CA GLN A 78 -11.60 -9.64 0.21
C GLN A 78 -10.44 -10.65 0.33
N ALA A 79 -10.58 -11.83 -0.28
CA ALA A 79 -9.56 -12.88 -0.23
C ALA A 79 -8.26 -12.41 -0.93
N GLU A 80 -8.35 -11.83 -2.13
CA GLU A 80 -7.18 -11.35 -2.85
C GLU A 80 -6.53 -10.14 -2.18
N LEU A 81 -7.33 -9.22 -1.62
CA LEU A 81 -6.85 -8.09 -0.85
C LEU A 81 -5.99 -8.55 0.34
N MET A 82 -6.45 -9.57 1.08
CA MET A 82 -5.70 -10.12 2.20
C MET A 82 -4.49 -10.93 1.75
N ARG A 83 -4.58 -11.67 0.64
CA ARG A 83 -3.45 -12.36 0.02
C ARG A 83 -2.34 -11.38 -0.34
N PHE A 84 -2.65 -10.28 -1.02
CA PHE A 84 -1.66 -9.27 -1.34
C PHE A 84 -1.12 -8.51 -0.12
N THR A 85 -1.94 -8.33 0.92
CA THR A 85 -1.49 -7.78 2.20
C THR A 85 -0.41 -8.68 2.81
N ARG A 86 -0.60 -10.00 2.81
CA ARG A 86 0.42 -10.98 3.24
C ARG A 86 1.68 -10.93 2.37
N LEU A 87 1.56 -10.90 1.06
CA LEU A 87 2.72 -10.81 0.16
C LEU A 87 3.50 -9.51 0.37
N ALA A 88 2.79 -8.40 0.59
CA ALA A 88 3.40 -7.10 0.88
C ALA A 88 4.14 -7.09 2.23
N GLU A 89 3.61 -7.76 3.26
CA GLU A 89 4.30 -7.97 4.54
C GLU A 89 5.63 -8.70 4.34
N ILE A 90 5.61 -9.83 3.59
CA ILE A 90 6.81 -10.62 3.29
C ILE A 90 7.83 -9.76 2.52
N ALA A 91 7.38 -9.10 1.45
CA ALA A 91 8.25 -8.28 0.61
C ALA A 91 8.90 -7.12 1.37
N LEU A 92 8.13 -6.43 2.23
CA LEU A 92 8.65 -5.35 3.06
C LEU A 92 9.63 -5.85 4.11
N THR A 93 9.37 -7.01 4.71
CA THR A 93 10.25 -7.63 5.70
C THR A 93 11.58 -8.04 5.06
N GLU A 94 11.54 -8.63 3.87
CA GLU A 94 12.74 -9.03 3.13
C GLU A 94 13.55 -7.80 2.65
N ALA A 95 12.88 -6.82 2.05
CA ALA A 95 13.55 -5.67 1.46
C ALA A 95 14.16 -4.70 2.47
N TYR A 96 13.54 -4.54 3.62
CA TYR A 96 13.84 -3.44 4.55
C TYR A 96 14.17 -3.88 5.97
N ALA A 97 13.93 -5.13 6.35
CA ALA A 97 14.09 -5.65 7.71
C ALA A 97 13.56 -4.65 8.79
N PRO A 98 12.31 -4.18 8.68
CA PRO A 98 11.76 -3.22 9.62
C PRO A 98 11.60 -3.84 11.00
N HIS A 99 11.59 -3.02 12.05
CA HIS A 99 11.32 -3.49 13.41
C HIS A 99 9.85 -3.83 13.65
N GLY A 100 8.96 -3.37 12.75
CA GLY A 100 7.53 -3.66 12.75
C GLY A 100 6.83 -3.09 11.53
N LEU A 101 5.55 -3.42 11.36
CA LEU A 101 4.69 -2.92 10.30
C LEU A 101 3.39 -2.38 10.90
N ASN A 102 2.94 -1.21 10.43
CA ASN A 102 1.56 -0.80 10.62
C ASN A 102 0.76 -1.23 9.39
N VAL A 103 -0.25 -2.05 9.61
CA VAL A 103 -1.23 -2.44 8.58
C VAL A 103 -2.58 -1.87 9.00
N GLY A 104 -3.25 -1.17 8.07
CA GLY A 104 -4.52 -0.53 8.42
C GLY A 104 -5.29 0.03 7.24
N ILE A 105 -6.56 0.32 7.48
CA ILE A 105 -7.52 0.88 6.53
C ILE A 105 -8.13 2.14 7.13
N ASN A 106 -8.19 3.22 6.37
CA ASN A 106 -8.88 4.44 6.74
C ASN A 106 -10.24 4.48 6.03
N LEU A 107 -11.33 4.39 6.78
CA LEU A 107 -12.69 4.48 6.25
C LEU A 107 -13.28 5.86 6.55
N GLY A 108 -13.47 6.65 5.49
CA GLY A 108 -14.02 8.00 5.57
C GLY A 108 -13.01 9.08 5.97
N LYS A 109 -13.34 10.31 5.66
CA LYS A 109 -12.49 11.49 5.88
C LYS A 109 -12.05 11.69 7.34
N PRO A 110 -12.92 11.53 8.36
CA PRO A 110 -12.52 11.70 9.77
C PRO A 110 -11.48 10.67 10.23
N ALA A 111 -11.45 9.49 9.60
CA ALA A 111 -10.47 8.44 9.88
C ALA A 111 -9.12 8.67 9.17
N GLY A 112 -9.01 9.73 8.35
CA GLY A 112 -7.79 10.08 7.63
C GLY A 112 -7.70 9.51 6.21
N ALA A 113 -8.81 9.05 5.61
CA ALA A 113 -8.82 8.65 4.22
C ALA A 113 -8.51 9.87 3.33
N GLY A 114 -7.43 9.78 2.54
CA GLY A 114 -7.05 10.81 1.58
C GLY A 114 -7.77 10.66 0.25
N VAL A 115 -7.98 9.43 -0.17
CA VAL A 115 -8.85 9.07 -1.29
C VAL A 115 -10.15 8.57 -0.70
N LEU A 116 -11.21 9.34 -0.87
CA LEU A 116 -12.55 8.97 -0.45
C LEU A 116 -13.13 7.95 -1.44
N ASP A 117 -14.00 7.10 -0.90
CA ASP A 117 -14.82 6.19 -1.69
C ASP A 117 -14.05 5.10 -2.49
N HIS A 118 -12.74 4.98 -2.30
CA HIS A 118 -11.97 3.87 -2.83
C HIS A 118 -11.10 3.25 -1.74
N LEU A 119 -11.51 2.08 -1.27
CA LEU A 119 -10.83 1.32 -0.22
C LEU A 119 -9.37 1.04 -0.59
N HIS A 120 -8.48 1.17 0.38
CA HIS A 120 -7.08 0.76 0.26
C HIS A 120 -6.52 0.36 1.62
N VAL A 121 -5.71 -0.68 1.63
CA VAL A 121 -4.99 -1.15 2.83
C VAL A 121 -3.61 -0.56 2.80
N HIS A 122 -3.22 0.16 3.85
CA HIS A 122 -1.87 0.67 4.03
C HIS A 122 -0.97 -0.36 4.71
N LEU A 123 0.26 -0.49 4.25
CA LEU A 123 1.35 -1.17 4.95
C LEU A 123 2.52 -0.19 5.07
N VAL A 124 2.88 0.13 6.30
CA VAL A 124 3.91 1.12 6.61
C VAL A 124 5.01 0.48 7.45
N PRO A 125 6.22 0.30 6.91
CA PRO A 125 7.36 -0.16 7.69
C PRO A 125 7.72 0.82 8.81
N ARG A 126 8.10 0.26 9.96
CA ARG A 126 8.43 1.04 11.14
C ARG A 126 9.78 0.62 11.71
N TRP A 127 10.56 1.61 12.15
CA TRP A 127 11.84 1.41 12.82
C TRP A 127 11.84 2.13 14.16
N ASN A 128 12.60 1.61 15.13
CA ASN A 128 12.84 2.30 16.37
C ASN A 128 13.50 3.66 16.08
N GLY A 129 12.90 4.75 16.56
CA GLY A 129 13.40 6.09 16.32
C GLY A 129 13.04 6.70 14.96
N ASP A 130 12.12 6.12 14.20
CA ASP A 130 11.63 6.67 12.91
C ASP A 130 10.81 7.96 13.09
N THR A 131 10.46 8.30 14.31
CA THR A 131 9.86 9.57 14.68
C THR A 131 10.82 10.33 15.61
N ASN A 132 11.26 11.51 15.20
CA ASN A 132 12.18 12.36 15.95
C ASN A 132 11.74 13.83 15.92
N PHE A 133 12.57 14.73 16.45
CA PHE A 133 12.25 16.15 16.53
C PHE A 133 12.03 16.81 15.16
N MET A 134 12.65 16.31 14.08
CA MET A 134 12.44 16.84 12.74
C MET A 134 10.99 16.69 12.30
N THR A 135 10.36 15.57 12.63
CA THR A 135 8.96 15.31 12.33
C THR A 135 8.04 16.12 13.26
N ALA A 136 8.38 16.19 14.56
CA ALA A 136 7.51 16.78 15.59
C ALA A 136 7.60 18.32 15.64
N ILE A 137 8.78 18.90 15.40
CA ILE A 137 9.05 20.35 15.52
C ILE A 137 9.34 20.98 14.15
N GLY A 138 10.10 20.28 13.30
CA GLY A 138 10.52 20.78 11.98
C GLY A 138 9.51 20.52 10.87
N GLU A 139 8.38 19.87 11.17
CA GLU A 139 7.34 19.52 10.18
C GLU A 139 7.89 18.79 8.94
N THR A 140 9.09 18.22 9.09
CA THR A 140 9.86 17.62 7.99
C THR A 140 10.06 16.14 8.25
N ARG A 141 9.71 15.32 7.26
CA ARG A 141 10.00 13.89 7.26
C ARG A 141 11.17 13.63 6.30
N VAL A 142 12.23 13.04 6.82
CA VAL A 142 13.36 12.60 6.01
C VAL A 142 13.05 11.20 5.49
N LEU A 143 12.93 11.05 4.17
CA LEU A 143 12.81 9.76 3.48
C LEU A 143 14.16 9.50 2.80
N PRO A 144 14.95 8.55 3.27
CA PRO A 144 16.30 8.32 2.73
C PRO A 144 16.31 7.59 1.37
N GLU A 145 15.17 7.11 0.89
CA GLU A 145 15.05 6.41 -0.38
C GLU A 145 13.92 7.02 -1.24
N ASP A 146 14.16 7.19 -2.54
CA ASP A 146 13.14 7.65 -3.48
C ASP A 146 12.22 6.49 -3.95
N LEU A 147 11.10 6.83 -4.57
CA LEU A 147 10.10 5.85 -4.98
C LEU A 147 10.58 4.90 -6.09
N LYS A 148 11.49 5.34 -6.98
CA LYS A 148 12.03 4.48 -8.04
C LYS A 148 12.95 3.43 -7.46
N SER A 149 13.78 3.81 -6.50
CA SER A 149 14.65 2.90 -5.75
C SER A 149 13.83 1.89 -4.96
N SER A 150 12.77 2.35 -4.29
CA SER A 150 11.83 1.47 -3.58
C SER A 150 11.14 0.49 -4.55
N ALA A 151 10.68 0.94 -5.71
CA ALA A 151 10.07 0.08 -6.72
C ALA A 151 11.06 -0.96 -7.28
N ALA A 152 12.28 -0.53 -7.61
CA ALA A 152 13.32 -1.43 -8.13
C ALA A 152 13.70 -2.53 -7.13
N LYS A 153 13.67 -2.23 -5.83
CA LYS A 153 13.94 -3.17 -4.74
C LYS A 153 12.80 -4.17 -4.54
N LEU A 154 11.56 -3.70 -4.56
CA LEU A 154 10.39 -4.50 -4.19
C LEU A 154 9.84 -5.34 -5.34
N ARG A 155 9.86 -4.84 -6.57
CA ARG A 155 9.26 -5.53 -7.73
C ARG A 155 9.80 -6.94 -7.95
N PRO A 156 11.11 -7.21 -7.94
CA PRO A 156 11.63 -8.57 -8.11
C PRO A 156 11.16 -9.54 -7.00
N ILE A 157 10.95 -9.03 -5.78
CA ILE A 157 10.44 -9.84 -4.68
C ILE A 157 8.98 -10.23 -4.93
N PHE A 158 8.14 -9.30 -5.37
CA PHE A 158 6.74 -9.61 -5.72
C PHE A 158 6.64 -10.59 -6.89
N GLU A 159 7.49 -10.45 -7.92
CA GLU A 159 7.55 -11.38 -9.04
C GLU A 159 7.88 -12.80 -8.58
N ARG A 160 8.93 -12.96 -7.76
CA ARG A 160 9.32 -14.24 -7.18
C ARG A 160 8.20 -14.84 -6.32
N LEU A 161 7.60 -14.06 -5.41
CA LEU A 161 6.53 -14.53 -4.54
C LEU A 161 5.30 -14.98 -5.33
N ALA A 162 4.96 -14.29 -6.42
CA ALA A 162 3.86 -14.69 -7.30
C ALA A 162 4.13 -16.03 -8.01
N ASP A 163 5.36 -16.28 -8.41
CA ASP A 163 5.74 -17.55 -9.05
C ASP A 163 5.79 -18.69 -8.05
N GLU A 164 6.25 -18.47 -6.82
CA GLU A 164 6.20 -19.44 -5.73
C GLU A 164 4.75 -19.85 -5.37
N GLU A 165 3.82 -18.90 -5.30
CA GLU A 165 2.40 -19.20 -5.06
C GLU A 165 1.79 -20.04 -6.18
N LYS A 166 2.05 -19.69 -7.45
CA LYS A 166 1.57 -20.51 -8.59
C LYS A 166 2.12 -21.94 -8.56
N ALA A 167 3.40 -22.09 -8.23
CA ALA A 167 4.02 -23.39 -8.12
C ALA A 167 3.39 -24.24 -7.00
N ALA A 168 3.11 -23.62 -5.85
CA ALA A 168 2.44 -24.28 -4.72
C ALA A 168 1.01 -24.70 -5.08
N GLU A 169 0.25 -23.85 -5.76
CA GLU A 169 -1.12 -24.18 -6.21
C GLU A 169 -1.13 -25.36 -7.18
N VAL A 170 -0.20 -25.38 -8.15
CA VAL A 170 -0.06 -26.51 -9.10
C VAL A 170 0.27 -27.80 -8.37
N ALA A 171 1.17 -27.77 -7.40
CA ALA A 171 1.54 -28.95 -6.61
C ALA A 171 0.34 -29.49 -5.80
N GLU A 172 -0.43 -28.61 -5.15
CA GLU A 172 -1.62 -28.99 -4.38
C GLU A 172 -2.69 -29.63 -5.27
N ILE A 173 -2.94 -29.07 -6.47
CA ILE A 173 -3.88 -29.65 -7.44
C ILE A 173 -3.41 -31.04 -7.90
N ALA A 174 -2.11 -31.22 -8.11
CA ALA A 174 -1.55 -32.49 -8.52
C ALA A 174 -1.69 -33.58 -7.44
N GLU A 175 -1.56 -33.22 -6.17
CA GLU A 175 -1.76 -34.13 -5.03
C GLU A 175 -3.23 -34.54 -4.90
N LYS A 176 -4.16 -33.57 -4.99
CA LYS A 176 -5.61 -33.85 -4.91
C LYS A 176 -6.13 -34.81 -6.02
N LYS A 177 -5.46 -34.87 -7.18
CA LYS A 177 -5.82 -35.77 -8.29
C LYS A 177 -5.30 -37.20 -8.11
N LYS A 178 -4.45 -37.45 -7.12
CA LYS A 178 -3.90 -38.81 -6.85
C LYS A 178 -4.70 -39.58 -5.81
N ILE A 179 -5.70 -38.94 -5.19
CA ILE A 179 -6.65 -39.53 -4.24
C ILE A 179 -7.97 -39.87 -4.96
#